data_a7d2b13836b549b78f2da14b8b609448
#
_entry.id   a7d2b13836b549b78f2da14b8b609448
#
_cell.length_a   1.000
_cell.length_b   1.000
_cell.length_c   1.000
_cell.angle_alpha   90.00
_cell.angle_beta   90.00
_cell.angle_gamma   90.00
#
_symmetry.space_group_name_H-M   'P 1'
#
loop_
_entity.id
_entity.type
_entity.pdbx_description
1 polymer ?
#
loop_
_entity_poly.entity_id
_entity_poly.type
_entity_poly.pdbx_seq_one_letter_code
_entity_poly.pdbx_strand_id
1 'polypeptide(L)'
;LGIFPLDRNGYLYPRSNQAQSVVDVLCMEASHLGVKIKTNEQVTAIETAKNGKKFQVLTKGWHYEADALILANGSKASSISGSDGSGYELAIKMGHRIIPVYPALTALKCKGPDFKTWAGVRTEGKVSLFINGKFHKSERGELQLTEYGISGIPVFQISTYAIRAVHEGKKAELRVDFLPELTEEE
;
A
#
# COMPACT_ATOMS: atom_id res chain seq x y z
N LEU A 1 3.23 -0.27 26.09
CA LEU A 1 3.54 0.91 25.27
C LEU A 1 2.68 2.16 25.61
N GLY A 2 1.59 2.05 26.40
CA GLY A 2 0.77 3.19 26.83
C GLY A 2 -0.11 3.82 25.74
N ILE A 3 -0.29 3.18 24.59
CA ILE A 3 -1.23 3.62 23.58
C ILE A 3 -2.62 3.04 23.90
N PHE A 4 -3.59 3.91 24.12
CA PHE A 4 -4.99 3.51 24.29
C PHE A 4 -5.69 3.52 22.93
N PRO A 5 -6.14 2.36 22.44
CA PRO A 5 -6.83 2.30 21.16
C PRO A 5 -8.28 2.78 21.28
N LEU A 6 -8.77 3.39 20.23
CA LEU A 6 -10.17 3.68 19.96
C LEU A 6 -10.64 2.78 18.84
N ASP A 7 -11.63 1.92 19.12
CA ASP A 7 -12.24 1.08 18.11
C ASP A 7 -13.28 1.91 17.31
N ARG A 8 -13.17 1.86 15.99
CA ARG A 8 -14.12 2.42 15.03
C ARG A 8 -14.50 1.33 14.03
N ASN A 9 -15.55 0.58 14.35
CA ASN A 9 -16.05 -0.51 13.50
C ASN A 9 -14.98 -1.57 13.16
N GLY A 10 -14.19 -1.99 14.15
CA GLY A 10 -13.11 -2.96 13.98
C GLY A 10 -11.75 -2.36 13.58
N TYR A 11 -11.69 -1.06 13.30
CA TYR A 11 -10.44 -0.35 13.03
C TYR A 11 -9.93 0.33 14.31
N LEU A 12 -8.70 0.01 14.68
CA LEU A 12 -8.07 0.57 15.88
C LEU A 12 -7.27 1.83 15.53
N TYR A 13 -7.61 2.93 16.18
CA TYR A 13 -6.90 4.20 16.08
C TYR A 13 -6.32 4.60 17.43
N PRO A 14 -5.22 5.37 17.49
CA PRO A 14 -4.81 5.97 18.75
C PRO A 14 -5.86 6.96 19.23
N ARG A 15 -6.14 6.99 20.51
CA ARG A 15 -7.17 7.88 21.09
C ARG A 15 -6.87 9.37 20.84
N SER A 16 -5.61 9.71 20.65
CA SER A 16 -5.18 11.07 20.26
C SER A 16 -5.60 11.48 18.85
N ASN A 17 -6.05 10.55 18.00
CA ASN A 17 -6.26 10.73 16.55
C ASN A 17 -5.02 11.22 15.78
N GLN A 18 -3.83 11.09 16.38
CA GLN A 18 -2.56 11.53 15.79
C GLN A 18 -1.67 10.32 15.53
N ALA A 19 -1.33 10.09 14.26
CA ALA A 19 -0.40 9.02 13.89
C ALA A 19 0.99 9.22 14.55
N GLN A 20 1.39 10.47 14.76
CA GLN A 20 2.66 10.81 15.41
C GLN A 20 2.79 10.19 16.80
N SER A 21 1.71 10.13 17.58
CA SER A 21 1.76 9.52 18.92
C SER A 21 2.15 8.04 18.89
N VAL A 22 1.83 7.32 17.82
CA VAL A 22 2.25 5.92 17.64
C VAL A 22 3.74 5.85 17.33
N VAL A 23 4.23 6.74 16.47
CA VAL A 23 5.67 6.84 16.13
C VAL A 23 6.49 7.17 17.37
N ASP A 24 6.07 8.17 18.13
CA ASP A 24 6.78 8.64 19.32
C ASP A 24 6.93 7.52 20.36
N VAL A 25 5.83 6.83 20.67
CA VAL A 25 5.84 5.73 21.65
C VAL A 25 6.72 4.57 21.18
N LEU A 26 6.70 4.21 19.91
CA LEU A 26 7.55 3.16 19.36
C LEU A 26 9.03 3.57 19.40
N CYS A 27 9.36 4.81 19.09
CA CYS A 27 10.73 5.34 19.16
C CYS A 27 11.23 5.38 20.63
N MET A 28 10.37 5.80 21.57
CA MET A 28 10.70 5.80 23.00
C MET A 28 11.00 4.39 23.51
N GLU A 29 10.17 3.41 23.15
CA GLU A 29 10.38 2.04 23.57
C GLU A 29 11.62 1.43 22.93
N ALA A 30 11.85 1.68 21.65
CA ALA A 30 13.08 1.24 20.99
C ALA A 30 14.32 1.80 21.70
N SER A 31 14.30 3.07 22.09
CA SER A 31 15.38 3.70 22.85
C SER A 31 15.54 3.07 24.22
N HIS A 32 14.43 2.82 24.95
CA HIS A 32 14.42 2.19 26.26
C HIS A 32 15.05 0.79 26.21
N LEU A 33 14.76 0.03 25.17
CA LEU A 33 15.30 -1.30 24.93
C LEU A 33 16.74 -1.29 24.37
N GLY A 34 17.35 -0.12 24.22
CA GLY A 34 18.73 0.02 23.73
C GLY A 34 18.90 -0.23 22.24
N VAL A 35 17.81 -0.18 21.45
CA VAL A 35 17.86 -0.31 19.98
C VAL A 35 18.60 0.88 19.40
N LYS A 36 19.61 0.63 18.57
CA LYS A 36 20.38 1.67 17.89
C LYS A 36 19.71 1.99 16.55
N ILE A 37 19.02 3.13 16.47
CA ILE A 37 18.43 3.63 15.24
C ILE A 37 19.47 4.49 14.50
N LYS A 38 19.80 4.12 13.27
CA LYS A 38 20.69 4.86 12.37
C LYS A 38 19.86 5.46 11.24
N THR A 39 19.79 6.78 11.20
CA THR A 39 19.12 7.53 10.11
C THR A 39 20.16 8.01 9.09
N ASN A 40 19.68 8.35 7.88
CA ASN A 40 20.53 8.78 6.77
C ASN A 40 21.56 7.73 6.32
N GLU A 41 21.31 6.47 6.59
CA GLU A 41 22.14 5.32 6.28
C GLU A 41 21.48 4.48 5.19
N GLN A 42 21.79 4.78 3.94
CA GLN A 42 21.28 3.99 2.82
C GLN A 42 22.05 2.69 2.68
N VAL A 43 21.38 1.56 2.82
CA VAL A 43 21.96 0.24 2.55
C VAL A 43 22.17 0.06 1.05
N THR A 44 23.39 -0.24 0.66
CA THR A 44 23.81 -0.42 -0.74
C THR A 44 23.99 -1.88 -1.13
N ALA A 45 24.37 -2.73 -0.15
CA ALA A 45 24.51 -4.17 -0.36
C ALA A 45 24.30 -4.95 0.94
N ILE A 46 23.94 -6.21 0.77
CA ILE A 46 23.90 -7.21 1.82
C ILE A 46 24.75 -8.38 1.32
N GLU A 47 25.68 -8.84 2.14
CA GLU A 47 26.56 -9.95 1.85
C GLU A 47 26.47 -10.99 2.96
N THR A 48 26.71 -12.24 2.61
CA THR A 48 26.90 -13.31 3.60
C THR A 48 28.40 -13.53 3.83
N ALA A 49 28.82 -13.61 5.08
CA ALA A 49 30.20 -13.95 5.37
C ALA A 49 30.58 -15.32 4.78
N LYS A 50 31.83 -15.50 4.36
CA LYS A 50 32.31 -16.73 3.69
C LYS A 50 32.07 -18.03 4.44
N ASN A 51 31.85 -17.97 5.75
CA ASN A 51 31.52 -19.10 6.62
C ASN A 51 29.99 -19.33 6.80
N GLY A 52 29.14 -18.55 6.11
CA GLY A 52 27.67 -18.70 6.08
C GLY A 52 26.95 -18.34 7.38
N LYS A 53 27.62 -17.76 8.37
CA LYS A 53 27.06 -17.55 9.71
C LYS A 53 26.68 -16.10 10.06
N LYS A 54 27.06 -15.12 9.23
CA LYS A 54 26.79 -13.70 9.53
C LYS A 54 26.44 -12.94 8.26
N PHE A 55 25.61 -11.93 8.43
CA PHE A 55 25.31 -10.94 7.40
C PHE A 55 26.22 -9.74 7.55
N GLN A 56 26.71 -9.21 6.44
CA GLN A 56 27.33 -7.90 6.35
C GLN A 56 26.39 -6.95 5.61
N VAL A 57 26.02 -5.86 6.25
CA VAL A 57 25.16 -4.81 5.70
C VAL A 57 26.05 -3.61 5.37
N LEU A 58 26.14 -3.27 4.08
CA LEU A 58 27.01 -2.21 3.58
C LEU A 58 26.18 -0.95 3.33
N THR A 59 26.69 0.18 3.78
CA THR A 59 26.17 1.52 3.48
C THR A 59 27.27 2.35 2.78
N LYS A 60 26.97 3.60 2.41
CA LYS A 60 27.99 4.46 1.77
C LYS A 60 29.19 4.77 2.66
N GLY A 61 29.05 4.73 3.98
CA GLY A 61 30.09 5.12 4.92
C GLY A 61 30.54 4.03 5.89
N TRP A 62 29.73 2.99 6.08
CA TRP A 62 29.94 2.01 7.13
C TRP A 62 29.55 0.61 6.68
N HIS A 63 29.97 -0.39 7.45
CA HIS A 63 29.47 -1.74 7.37
C HIS A 63 29.05 -2.21 8.77
N TYR A 64 28.05 -3.06 8.80
CA TYR A 64 27.48 -3.66 10.01
C TYR A 64 27.48 -5.16 9.87
N GLU A 65 27.76 -5.87 10.97
CA GLU A 65 27.65 -7.33 11.03
C GLU A 65 26.44 -7.71 11.89
N ALA A 66 25.71 -8.74 11.46
CA ALA A 66 24.57 -9.25 12.18
C ALA A 66 24.46 -10.77 12.04
N ASP A 67 24.03 -11.45 13.08
CA ASP A 67 23.73 -12.88 13.05
C ASP A 67 22.40 -13.17 12.35
N ALA A 68 21.46 -12.22 12.38
CA ALA A 68 20.19 -12.26 11.68
C ALA A 68 19.87 -10.89 11.06
N LEU A 69 19.20 -10.89 9.92
CA LEU A 69 18.80 -9.69 9.21
C LEU A 69 17.32 -9.75 8.85
N ILE A 70 16.59 -8.68 9.17
CA ILE A 70 15.21 -8.47 8.74
C ILE A 70 15.19 -7.34 7.71
N LEU A 71 14.78 -7.64 6.49
CA LEU A 71 14.60 -6.68 5.42
C LEU A 71 13.16 -6.14 5.46
N ALA A 72 12.97 -4.95 6.03
CA ALA A 72 11.65 -4.36 6.29
C ALA A 72 11.52 -2.94 5.69
N ASN A 73 12.18 -2.67 4.59
CA ASN A 73 12.29 -1.34 3.96
C ASN A 73 11.08 -0.93 3.10
N GLY A 74 9.99 -1.72 3.13
CA GLY A 74 8.77 -1.42 2.40
C GLY A 74 8.84 -1.71 0.89
N SER A 75 7.84 -1.23 0.17
CA SER A 75 7.67 -1.43 -1.27
C SER A 75 7.92 -0.13 -2.06
N LYS A 76 7.35 0.01 -3.26
CA LYS A 76 7.38 1.25 -4.07
C LYS A 76 6.22 2.21 -3.77
N ALA A 77 5.57 2.08 -2.61
CA ALA A 77 4.32 2.78 -2.33
C ALA A 77 4.51 4.28 -2.03
N SER A 78 5.69 4.69 -1.57
CA SER A 78 5.94 6.09 -1.19
C SER A 78 7.45 6.39 -1.22
N SER A 79 7.96 6.81 -2.35
CA SER A 79 9.38 7.15 -2.52
C SER A 79 9.82 8.33 -1.63
N ILE A 80 8.90 9.27 -1.33
CA ILE A 80 9.17 10.42 -0.46
C ILE A 80 9.50 9.97 0.97
N SER A 81 8.89 8.89 1.46
CA SER A 81 9.17 8.32 2.78
C SER A 81 10.24 7.22 2.77
N GLY A 82 11.01 7.11 1.69
CA GLY A 82 12.06 6.09 1.53
C GLY A 82 11.57 4.74 1.02
N SER A 83 10.28 4.59 0.77
CA SER A 83 9.68 3.36 0.23
C SER A 83 9.78 3.37 -1.31
N ASP A 84 11.00 3.25 -1.83
CA ASP A 84 11.36 3.38 -3.26
C ASP A 84 11.51 2.04 -3.99
N GLY A 85 11.43 0.93 -3.26
CA GLY A 85 11.58 -0.43 -3.78
C GLY A 85 13.03 -0.92 -3.89
N SER A 86 14.00 -0.19 -3.37
CA SER A 86 15.42 -0.60 -3.35
C SER A 86 15.66 -1.95 -2.65
N GLY A 87 14.81 -2.30 -1.68
CA GLY A 87 14.89 -3.60 -1.02
C GLY A 87 14.58 -4.80 -1.90
N TYR A 88 13.86 -4.62 -2.99
CA TYR A 88 13.66 -5.72 -3.94
C TYR A 88 14.98 -6.14 -4.60
N GLU A 89 15.84 -5.17 -4.93
CA GLU A 89 17.15 -5.44 -5.50
C GLU A 89 18.06 -6.13 -4.51
N LEU A 90 18.02 -5.72 -3.24
CA LEU A 90 18.76 -6.37 -2.16
C LEU A 90 18.29 -7.82 -1.98
N ALA A 91 16.97 -8.05 -1.97
CA ALA A 91 16.42 -9.40 -1.85
C ALA A 91 16.81 -10.29 -3.05
N ILE A 92 16.79 -9.76 -4.28
CA ILE A 92 17.20 -10.50 -5.49
C ILE A 92 18.68 -10.91 -5.38
N LYS A 93 19.55 -9.99 -4.96
CA LYS A 93 20.97 -10.29 -4.76
C LYS A 93 21.22 -11.38 -3.71
N MET A 94 20.32 -11.50 -2.75
CA MET A 94 20.33 -12.56 -1.73
C MET A 94 19.66 -13.87 -2.21
N GLY A 95 19.31 -13.98 -3.48
CA GLY A 95 18.75 -15.19 -4.10
C GLY A 95 17.23 -15.31 -4.05
N HIS A 96 16.51 -14.27 -3.62
CA HIS A 96 15.05 -14.28 -3.61
C HIS A 96 14.47 -13.93 -4.98
N ARG A 97 13.33 -14.54 -5.31
CA ARG A 97 12.54 -14.19 -6.48
C ARG A 97 11.45 -13.19 -6.08
N ILE A 98 11.37 -12.07 -6.78
CA ILE A 98 10.31 -11.09 -6.59
C ILE A 98 9.15 -11.39 -7.54
N ILE A 99 7.96 -11.57 -6.98
CA ILE A 99 6.70 -11.61 -7.74
C ILE A 99 6.39 -10.19 -8.23
N PRO A 100 5.87 -10.01 -9.46
CA PRO A 100 5.52 -8.69 -9.96
C PRO A 100 4.67 -7.88 -8.97
N VAL A 101 5.11 -6.67 -8.67
CA VAL A 101 4.46 -5.78 -7.72
C VAL A 101 3.56 -4.82 -8.49
N TYR A 102 2.29 -4.80 -8.13
CA TYR A 102 1.28 -3.92 -8.72
C TYR A 102 0.76 -2.93 -7.68
N PRO A 103 0.34 -1.73 -8.12
CA PRO A 103 -0.39 -0.81 -7.24
C PRO A 103 -1.62 -1.50 -6.62
N ALA A 104 -1.87 -1.18 -5.36
CA ALA A 104 -3.02 -1.66 -4.61
C ALA A 104 -3.57 -0.52 -3.74
N LEU A 105 -4.86 -0.60 -3.36
CA LEU A 105 -5.53 0.41 -2.55
C LEU A 105 -5.35 1.82 -3.14
N THR A 106 -5.63 1.97 -4.41
CA THR A 106 -5.40 3.21 -5.16
C THR A 106 -6.63 3.59 -5.99
N ALA A 107 -6.74 4.86 -6.33
CA ALA A 107 -7.69 5.35 -7.31
C ALA A 107 -7.44 4.71 -8.69
N LEU A 108 -8.50 4.58 -9.48
CA LEU A 108 -8.43 4.01 -10.82
C LEU A 108 -8.60 5.09 -11.89
N LYS A 109 -7.62 5.18 -12.77
CA LYS A 109 -7.75 5.92 -14.03
C LYS A 109 -8.65 5.15 -14.97
N CYS A 110 -9.71 5.81 -15.47
CA CYS A 110 -10.70 5.19 -16.33
C CYS A 110 -10.70 5.84 -17.71
N LYS A 111 -11.09 5.07 -18.72
CA LYS A 111 -11.54 5.59 -20.02
C LYS A 111 -13.05 5.63 -19.99
N GLY A 112 -13.65 6.76 -20.38
CA GLY A 112 -15.11 6.90 -20.31
C GLY A 112 -15.55 8.31 -20.67
N PRO A 113 -16.68 8.77 -20.11
CA PRO A 113 -17.20 10.12 -20.33
C PRO A 113 -16.22 11.20 -19.85
N ASP A 114 -16.58 12.46 -20.05
CA ASP A 114 -15.77 13.57 -19.53
C ASP A 114 -15.83 13.63 -18.00
N PHE A 115 -14.85 13.02 -17.36
CA PHE A 115 -14.74 12.95 -15.91
C PHE A 115 -14.54 14.32 -15.25
N LYS A 116 -14.15 15.35 -16.00
CA LYS A 116 -13.95 16.71 -15.45
C LYS A 116 -15.26 17.33 -14.99
N THR A 117 -16.37 16.96 -15.62
CA THR A 117 -17.69 17.51 -15.29
C THR A 117 -18.19 17.14 -13.90
N TRP A 118 -17.71 16.04 -13.34
CA TRP A 118 -18.11 15.54 -12.03
C TRP A 118 -16.97 15.51 -10.98
N ALA A 119 -15.79 16.00 -11.36
CA ALA A 119 -14.63 15.98 -10.48
C ALA A 119 -14.89 16.71 -9.15
N GLY A 120 -14.52 16.08 -8.04
CA GLY A 120 -14.71 16.60 -6.70
C GLY A 120 -16.01 16.15 -6.01
N VAL A 121 -16.95 15.54 -6.74
CA VAL A 121 -18.17 15.00 -6.15
C VAL A 121 -17.86 13.77 -5.31
N ARG A 122 -18.47 13.68 -4.13
CA ARG A 122 -18.52 12.51 -3.27
C ARG A 122 -19.96 12.04 -3.15
N THR A 123 -20.17 10.74 -3.25
CA THR A 123 -21.48 10.14 -3.15
C THR A 123 -21.38 8.70 -2.65
N GLU A 124 -22.40 8.26 -1.92
CA GLU A 124 -22.58 6.82 -1.69
C GLU A 124 -22.90 6.13 -3.01
N GLY A 125 -22.42 4.91 -3.17
CA GLY A 125 -22.67 4.15 -4.36
C GLY A 125 -22.08 2.75 -4.29
N LYS A 126 -22.31 1.99 -5.35
CA LYS A 126 -21.76 0.64 -5.55
C LYS A 126 -20.91 0.63 -6.79
N VAL A 127 -19.70 0.13 -6.67
CA VAL A 127 -18.82 -0.11 -7.80
C VAL A 127 -18.67 -1.62 -8.04
N SER A 128 -18.86 -2.05 -9.28
CA SER A 128 -18.76 -3.44 -9.69
C SER A 128 -17.69 -3.59 -10.76
N LEU A 129 -16.76 -4.53 -10.54
CA LEU A 129 -15.68 -4.87 -11.47
C LEU A 129 -16.10 -6.05 -12.34
N PHE A 130 -15.94 -5.89 -13.64
CA PHE A 130 -16.08 -6.95 -14.65
C PHE A 130 -14.72 -7.17 -15.34
N ILE A 131 -14.32 -8.43 -15.46
CA ILE A 131 -13.09 -8.82 -16.17
C ILE A 131 -13.48 -9.66 -17.38
N ASN A 132 -13.13 -9.19 -18.59
CA ASN A 132 -13.54 -9.80 -19.86
C ASN A 132 -15.07 -10.01 -19.94
N GLY A 133 -15.85 -9.04 -19.44
CA GLY A 133 -17.31 -9.06 -19.45
C GLY A 133 -17.95 -9.92 -18.34
N LYS A 134 -17.17 -10.63 -17.55
CA LYS A 134 -17.69 -11.44 -16.42
C LYS A 134 -17.58 -10.66 -15.12
N PHE A 135 -18.64 -10.68 -14.31
CA PHE A 135 -18.63 -10.12 -12.95
C PHE A 135 -17.52 -10.77 -12.13
N HIS A 136 -16.78 -9.93 -11.43
CA HIS A 136 -15.70 -10.38 -10.56
C HIS A 136 -15.96 -10.04 -9.09
N LYS A 137 -16.21 -8.77 -8.79
CA LYS A 137 -16.40 -8.30 -7.42
C LYS A 137 -17.14 -6.97 -7.42
N SER A 138 -17.88 -6.69 -6.34
CA SER A 138 -18.45 -5.36 -6.08
C SER A 138 -18.21 -4.94 -4.64
N GLU A 139 -18.12 -3.63 -4.44
CA GLU A 139 -17.99 -2.98 -3.13
C GLU A 139 -18.91 -1.78 -3.09
N ARG A 140 -19.39 -1.43 -1.87
CA ARG A 140 -20.30 -0.31 -1.62
C ARG A 140 -19.69 0.63 -0.58
N GLY A 141 -20.00 1.92 -0.71
CA GLY A 141 -19.63 2.99 0.21
C GLY A 141 -19.36 4.30 -0.51
N GLU A 142 -18.71 5.24 0.16
CA GLU A 142 -18.43 6.55 -0.41
C GLU A 142 -17.45 6.45 -1.60
N LEU A 143 -17.93 6.87 -2.76
CA LEU A 143 -17.15 7.04 -3.98
C LEU A 143 -16.73 8.50 -4.12
N GLN A 144 -15.52 8.72 -4.59
CA GLN A 144 -15.02 10.04 -4.97
C GLN A 144 -14.79 10.08 -6.48
N LEU A 145 -15.52 10.95 -7.15
CA LEU A 145 -15.36 11.18 -8.58
C LEU A 145 -14.20 12.13 -8.81
N THR A 146 -13.30 11.77 -9.70
CA THR A 146 -12.08 12.53 -10.00
C THR A 146 -12.04 12.89 -11.48
N GLU A 147 -11.24 13.86 -11.86
CA GLU A 147 -11.05 14.28 -13.26
C GLU A 147 -10.47 13.19 -14.18
N TYR A 148 -9.94 12.09 -13.60
CA TYR A 148 -9.29 11.01 -14.33
C TYR A 148 -9.99 9.66 -14.17
N GLY A 149 -11.06 9.59 -13.38
CA GLY A 149 -11.77 8.34 -13.09
C GLY A 149 -12.43 8.34 -11.72
N ILE A 150 -12.22 7.30 -10.93
CA ILE A 150 -12.88 7.14 -9.63
C ILE A 150 -11.91 6.77 -8.50
N SER A 151 -12.27 7.16 -7.28
CA SER A 151 -11.56 6.94 -6.04
C SER A 151 -12.55 6.60 -4.92
N GLY A 152 -12.08 6.44 -3.71
CA GLY A 152 -12.87 6.07 -2.53
C GLY A 152 -12.57 4.65 -2.06
N ILE A 153 -12.98 4.34 -0.84
CA ILE A 153 -12.67 3.06 -0.20
C ILE A 153 -13.13 1.85 -1.04
N PRO A 154 -14.35 1.83 -1.60
CA PRO A 154 -14.81 0.73 -2.46
C PRO A 154 -13.92 0.52 -3.68
N VAL A 155 -13.45 1.62 -4.28
CA VAL A 155 -12.56 1.57 -5.44
C VAL A 155 -11.18 1.04 -5.03
N PHE A 156 -10.66 1.44 -3.88
CA PHE A 156 -9.39 0.92 -3.37
C PHE A 156 -9.43 -0.58 -3.17
N GLN A 157 -10.52 -1.12 -2.64
CA GLN A 157 -10.68 -2.55 -2.39
C GLN A 157 -10.76 -3.40 -3.66
N ILE A 158 -11.25 -2.84 -4.77
CA ILE A 158 -11.29 -3.56 -6.06
C ILE A 158 -10.08 -3.26 -6.95
N SER A 159 -9.31 -2.21 -6.66
CA SER A 159 -8.22 -1.72 -7.51
C SER A 159 -7.17 -2.79 -7.83
N THR A 160 -6.79 -3.61 -6.85
CA THR A 160 -5.82 -4.69 -7.03
C THR A 160 -6.24 -5.67 -8.12
N TYR A 161 -7.50 -6.06 -8.15
CA TYR A 161 -8.04 -6.99 -9.14
C TYR A 161 -8.09 -6.36 -10.53
N ALA A 162 -8.54 -5.10 -10.62
CA ALA A 162 -8.63 -4.36 -11.87
C ALA A 162 -7.24 -4.15 -12.49
N ILE A 163 -6.28 -3.68 -11.69
CA ILE A 163 -4.90 -3.42 -12.14
C ILE A 163 -4.23 -4.71 -12.59
N ARG A 164 -4.35 -5.78 -11.80
CA ARG A 164 -3.81 -7.09 -12.15
C ARG A 164 -4.39 -7.61 -13.47
N ALA A 165 -5.71 -7.51 -13.65
CA ALA A 165 -6.35 -7.92 -14.89
C ALA A 165 -5.81 -7.16 -16.11
N VAL A 166 -5.64 -5.84 -16.00
CA VAL A 166 -5.06 -5.01 -17.07
C VAL A 166 -3.62 -5.41 -17.37
N HIS A 167 -2.80 -5.65 -16.37
CA HIS A 167 -1.42 -6.12 -16.55
C HIS A 167 -1.33 -7.52 -17.18
N GLU A 168 -2.33 -8.36 -16.97
CA GLU A 168 -2.48 -9.68 -17.61
C GLU A 168 -3.08 -9.57 -19.03
N GLY A 169 -3.27 -8.36 -19.57
CA GLY A 169 -3.84 -8.13 -20.90
C GLY A 169 -5.35 -8.33 -20.99
N LYS A 170 -6.05 -8.42 -19.86
CA LYS A 170 -7.50 -8.57 -19.79
C LYS A 170 -8.20 -7.21 -19.81
N LYS A 171 -9.43 -7.16 -20.34
CA LYS A 171 -10.29 -5.99 -20.24
C LYS A 171 -10.86 -5.90 -18.83
N ALA A 172 -10.60 -4.81 -18.10
CA ALA A 172 -11.27 -4.46 -16.85
C ALA A 172 -12.29 -3.35 -17.12
N GLU A 173 -13.50 -3.53 -16.62
CA GLU A 173 -14.62 -2.61 -16.76
C GLU A 173 -15.24 -2.36 -15.40
N LEU A 174 -15.47 -1.09 -15.06
CA LEU A 174 -16.17 -0.69 -13.84
C LEU A 174 -17.56 -0.22 -14.19
N ARG A 175 -18.54 -0.70 -13.45
CA ARG A 175 -19.91 -0.18 -13.46
C ARG A 175 -20.18 0.46 -12.13
N VAL A 176 -20.66 1.69 -12.17
CA VAL A 176 -20.99 2.49 -10.99
C VAL A 176 -22.51 2.63 -10.93
N ASP A 177 -23.03 2.28 -9.78
CA ASP A 177 -24.43 2.45 -9.43
C ASP A 177 -24.49 3.51 -8.31
N PHE A 178 -25.12 4.63 -8.59
CA PHE A 178 -25.23 5.77 -7.69
C PHE A 178 -26.46 5.69 -6.77
N LEU A 179 -27.37 4.78 -7.05
CA LEU A 179 -28.61 4.60 -6.30
C LEU A 179 -28.84 3.11 -5.97
N PRO A 180 -27.87 2.46 -5.29
CA PRO A 180 -27.90 1.02 -5.08
C PRO A 180 -29.03 0.53 -4.14
N GLU A 181 -29.83 1.44 -3.61
CA GLU A 181 -31.03 1.16 -2.85
C GLU A 181 -32.28 0.98 -3.71
N LEU A 182 -32.25 1.49 -4.95
CA LEU A 182 -33.36 1.40 -5.89
C LEU A 182 -33.20 0.21 -6.82
N THR A 183 -34.31 -0.35 -7.24
CA THR A 183 -34.35 -1.36 -8.30
C THR A 183 -34.44 -0.68 -9.67
N GLU A 184 -34.17 -1.38 -10.78
CA GLU A 184 -34.30 -0.81 -12.13
C GLU A 184 -35.74 -0.41 -12.49
N GLU A 185 -36.73 -0.84 -11.70
CA GLU A 185 -38.15 -0.53 -11.91
C GLU A 185 -38.61 0.69 -11.09
N GLU A 186 -37.83 1.15 -10.12
CA GLU A 186 -38.04 2.35 -9.29
C GLU A 186 -37.28 3.55 -9.82
#